data_7213e03bea4fcd9b3aa635df1f329bdb
#
_entry.id   7213e03bea4fcd9b3aa635df1f329bdb
#
_cell.length_a   1.000
_cell.length_b   1.000
_cell.length_c   1.000
_cell.angle_alpha   90.00
_cell.angle_beta   90.00
_cell.angle_gamma   90.00
#
_symmetry.space_group_name_H-M   'P 1'
#
loop_
_entity.id
_entity.type
_entity.pdbx_description
1 polymer ?
#
loop_
_entity_poly.entity_id
_entity_poly.type
_entity_poly.pdbx_seq_one_letter_code
_entity_poly.pdbx_strand_id
1 'polypeptide(L)'
;MLLHATAIQAQLTTGGDVAGGYLWIDPDLLDDRLNHLECNGSLWLGYKAKDYDWRLSLTGKYKDVDGEREVFDIDLEVGDDPSLTTTSTDTNEKPFNFTARYDFNWRRPDKSAYSLWTLYDYEHRDYENSSLGEVSYMSSTEMFFGRFQQKKDVSHRMSVGYHGTTQLNAPGWVLSSNADVSLLKRKVNDAWRLYNQYVGYFDDTPPDTLGWEMIPDYTDYAVNAGLELTDTVYSRRTSRLVLGGGLRFKGEGERFLHEAEMGNDLEDAQSEKQEATGFRFFVEPFLSASWRSGKWAVNAEYGLRLYHMNTTENTGHAAQLYRYLDMGVEPLTGSSFSHFTPLVNGRAKLTYAFSKHHSLSLTNSISNRLPSNQQAVLCYVQTDEFNKVFLGNPDLKPEVRILFTLDHTLTYGPFSATTGVSAERTNDLMESSLFRSKVGSRVVTTRTMQNDADASIYKLSETLAWNNKWLRASATIWKHWAHHQGIGSIRGGREVDDQNWGWSLNARADFGQGWAMATNFSFVGENKTIASQTNRMWQSSTVSIEKRLGPVTLYLNASRLVDPSYQIKRYNSDGYEIYNNIIRSNNRIVMLGCRWSL
;
A
#
# COMPACT_ATOMS: atom_id res chain seq x y z
N MET A 1 -61.34 13.28 -12.59
CA MET A 1 -60.10 12.59 -12.20
C MET A 1 -58.96 13.28 -12.92
N LEU A 2 -58.44 14.37 -12.34
CA LEU A 2 -57.36 15.20 -12.92
C LEU A 2 -56.06 14.62 -12.44
N LEU A 3 -55.36 13.93 -13.32
CA LEU A 3 -53.96 13.57 -13.14
C LEU A 3 -53.12 14.83 -13.15
N HIS A 4 -52.67 15.26 -11.99
CA HIS A 4 -51.61 16.21 -11.86
C HIS A 4 -50.31 15.50 -12.29
N ALA A 5 -49.92 15.71 -13.54
CA ALA A 5 -48.58 15.41 -14.00
C ALA A 5 -47.65 16.46 -13.34
N THR A 6 -47.11 16.13 -12.17
CA THR A 6 -45.96 16.83 -11.65
C THR A 6 -44.83 16.63 -12.67
N ALA A 7 -44.46 17.71 -13.35
CA ALA A 7 -43.30 17.72 -14.22
C ALA A 7 -42.06 17.30 -13.41
N ILE A 8 -41.63 16.08 -13.56
CA ILE A 8 -40.38 15.57 -13.00
C ILE A 8 -39.31 16.26 -13.81
N GLN A 9 -38.67 17.25 -13.24
CA GLN A 9 -37.44 17.83 -13.80
C GLN A 9 -36.34 16.79 -13.67
N ALA A 10 -36.23 15.96 -14.69
CA ALA A 10 -35.20 14.96 -14.83
C ALA A 10 -34.11 15.51 -15.75
N GLN A 11 -32.87 15.42 -15.33
CA GLN A 11 -31.72 15.85 -16.13
C GLN A 11 -30.89 14.62 -16.47
N LEU A 12 -30.84 14.27 -17.75
CA LEU A 12 -29.87 13.30 -18.26
C LEU A 12 -28.51 13.99 -18.33
N THR A 13 -27.52 13.40 -17.70
CA THR A 13 -26.15 13.90 -17.72
C THR A 13 -25.26 12.84 -18.36
N THR A 14 -24.48 13.26 -19.34
CA THR A 14 -23.47 12.45 -20.02
C THR A 14 -22.15 13.17 -19.97
N GLY A 15 -21.06 12.43 -19.91
CA GLY A 15 -19.74 13.00 -19.98
C GLY A 15 -18.69 11.90 -20.07
N GLY A 16 -17.49 12.29 -20.40
CA GLY A 16 -16.34 11.40 -20.47
C GLY A 16 -15.06 12.18 -20.60
N ASP A 17 -13.98 11.59 -20.18
CA ASP A 17 -12.62 12.08 -20.34
C ASP A 17 -11.82 11.01 -21.08
N VAL A 18 -11.00 11.45 -22.04
CA VAL A 18 -9.97 10.63 -22.67
C VAL A 18 -8.66 11.36 -22.47
N ALA A 19 -7.69 10.70 -21.87
CA ALA A 19 -6.35 11.22 -21.73
C ALA A 19 -5.36 10.19 -22.29
N GLY A 20 -4.36 10.67 -23.00
CA GLY A 20 -3.24 9.91 -23.50
C GLY A 20 -1.97 10.71 -23.33
N GLY A 21 -0.88 10.07 -23.07
CA GLY A 21 0.43 10.69 -22.96
C GLY A 21 1.50 9.80 -23.54
N TYR A 22 2.51 10.41 -24.14
CA TYR A 22 3.72 9.79 -24.59
C TYR A 22 4.87 10.19 -23.67
N LEU A 23 5.63 9.22 -23.22
CA LEU A 23 6.76 9.44 -22.35
C LEU A 23 8.04 9.58 -23.16
N TRP A 24 8.82 10.58 -22.80
CA TRP A 24 10.17 10.75 -23.26
C TRP A 24 11.12 10.71 -22.07
N ILE A 25 12.19 9.95 -22.17
CA ILE A 25 13.19 9.77 -21.13
C ILE A 25 14.50 10.45 -21.53
N ASP A 26 15.30 10.78 -20.56
CA ASP A 26 16.53 11.58 -20.56
C ASP A 26 17.33 11.47 -21.87
N PRO A 27 17.66 12.61 -22.53
CA PRO A 27 18.46 12.64 -23.76
C PRO A 27 19.87 12.05 -23.64
N ASP A 28 20.44 11.98 -22.45
CA ASP A 28 21.75 11.40 -22.20
C ASP A 28 21.74 9.86 -22.13
N LEU A 29 20.54 9.25 -22.14
CA LEU A 29 20.29 7.81 -22.15
C LEU A 29 19.66 7.35 -23.48
N LEU A 30 19.86 8.10 -24.56
CA LEU A 30 19.35 7.82 -25.90
C LEU A 30 19.98 6.56 -26.52
N ASP A 31 19.81 5.43 -25.87
CA ASP A 31 19.91 4.13 -26.53
C ASP A 31 18.49 3.57 -26.69
N ASP A 32 17.94 3.85 -27.82
CA ASP A 32 16.89 3.28 -28.67
C ASP A 32 15.59 2.67 -28.10
N ARG A 33 15.30 2.54 -26.81
CA ARG A 33 14.22 1.64 -26.40
C ARG A 33 13.23 2.09 -25.32
N LEU A 34 13.19 3.33 -24.95
CA LEU A 34 12.28 3.73 -23.88
C LEU A 34 11.00 4.38 -24.43
N ASN A 35 10.05 3.53 -24.78
CA ASN A 35 8.71 3.95 -25.16
C ASN A 35 7.77 3.76 -23.99
N HIS A 36 7.18 4.83 -23.52
CA HIS A 36 6.11 4.77 -22.53
C HIS A 36 4.85 5.37 -23.13
N LEU A 37 3.85 4.54 -23.33
CA LEU A 37 2.54 4.97 -23.77
C LEU A 37 1.55 4.82 -22.60
N GLU A 38 0.87 5.88 -22.26
CA GLU A 38 -0.25 5.83 -21.32
C GLU A 38 -1.51 6.37 -21.99
N CYS A 39 -2.56 5.55 -22.01
CA CYS A 39 -3.88 5.93 -22.46
C CYS A 39 -4.89 5.65 -21.35
N ASN A 40 -5.74 6.62 -21.05
CA ASN A 40 -6.87 6.40 -20.17
C ASN A 40 -8.11 7.08 -20.75
N GLY A 41 -9.26 6.50 -20.48
CA GLY A 41 -10.54 7.06 -20.90
C GLY A 41 -11.61 6.70 -19.90
N SER A 42 -12.53 7.63 -19.68
CA SER A 42 -13.73 7.40 -18.90
C SER A 42 -14.97 7.88 -19.64
N LEU A 43 -16.02 7.11 -19.58
CA LEU A 43 -17.34 7.47 -20.06
C LEU A 43 -18.32 7.32 -18.91
N TRP A 44 -19.26 8.22 -18.81
CA TRP A 44 -20.31 8.07 -17.83
C TRP A 44 -21.67 8.52 -18.38
N LEU A 45 -22.71 7.84 -17.92
CA LEU A 45 -24.10 8.11 -18.18
C LEU A 45 -24.80 8.22 -16.84
N GLY A 46 -25.59 9.25 -16.64
CA GLY A 46 -26.31 9.44 -15.41
C GLY A 46 -27.67 10.07 -15.63
N TYR A 47 -28.55 9.83 -14.70
CA TYR A 47 -29.88 10.41 -14.65
C TYR A 47 -30.15 10.95 -13.26
N LYS A 48 -30.68 12.15 -13.17
CA LYS A 48 -31.00 12.82 -11.92
C LYS A 48 -32.46 13.25 -11.90
N ALA A 49 -33.21 12.74 -10.95
CA ALA A 49 -34.55 13.16 -10.59
C ALA A 49 -34.55 13.85 -9.22
N LYS A 50 -35.73 14.28 -8.76
CA LYS A 50 -35.88 14.94 -7.45
C LYS A 50 -35.48 14.04 -6.28
N ASP A 51 -35.94 12.77 -6.34
CA ASP A 51 -35.84 11.85 -5.21
C ASP A 51 -34.80 10.76 -5.41
N TYR A 52 -34.26 10.59 -6.62
CA TYR A 52 -33.22 9.62 -6.92
C TYR A 52 -32.29 10.10 -8.03
N ASP A 53 -31.09 9.59 -8.01
CA ASP A 53 -30.14 9.71 -9.11
C ASP A 53 -29.38 8.40 -9.30
N TRP A 54 -28.93 8.16 -10.53
CA TRP A 54 -28.04 7.05 -10.81
C TRP A 54 -26.96 7.46 -11.80
N ARG A 55 -25.84 6.77 -11.73
CA ARG A 55 -24.70 6.95 -12.63
C ARG A 55 -24.05 5.62 -12.96
N LEU A 56 -23.83 5.38 -14.25
CA LEU A 56 -22.97 4.32 -14.76
C LEU A 56 -21.69 4.97 -15.26
N SER A 57 -20.53 4.50 -14.82
CA SER A 57 -19.23 4.95 -15.28
C SER A 57 -18.37 3.77 -15.71
N LEU A 58 -17.70 3.93 -16.84
CA LEU A 58 -16.74 2.98 -17.41
C LEU A 58 -15.40 3.70 -17.51
N THR A 59 -14.36 3.08 -17.04
CA THR A 59 -12.99 3.63 -17.11
C THR A 59 -12.06 2.56 -17.64
N GLY A 60 -11.26 2.90 -18.64
CA GLY A 60 -10.20 2.08 -19.17
C GLY A 60 -8.84 2.77 -18.99
N LYS A 61 -7.81 2.03 -18.64
CA LYS A 61 -6.42 2.49 -18.58
C LYS A 61 -5.53 1.44 -19.21
N TYR A 62 -4.62 1.90 -20.04
CA TYR A 62 -3.58 1.09 -20.64
C TYR A 62 -2.24 1.80 -20.47
N LYS A 63 -1.22 1.04 -20.16
CA LYS A 63 0.15 1.52 -20.16
C LYS A 63 1.02 0.53 -20.92
N ASP A 64 2.07 1.05 -21.52
CA ASP A 64 3.19 0.29 -22.08
C ASP A 64 4.45 0.96 -21.53
N VAL A 65 5.14 0.27 -20.65
CA VAL A 65 6.24 0.85 -19.86
C VAL A 65 7.47 0.00 -20.01
N ASP A 66 8.48 0.57 -20.62
CA ASP A 66 9.82 0.03 -20.58
C ASP A 66 10.62 0.75 -19.47
N GLY A 67 11.40 0.03 -18.73
CA GLY A 67 12.19 0.58 -17.64
C GLY A 67 13.51 -0.14 -17.47
N GLU A 68 14.54 0.60 -17.13
CA GLU A 68 15.84 0.08 -16.76
C GLU A 68 16.15 0.36 -15.30
N ARG A 69 16.75 -0.61 -14.62
CA ARG A 69 17.12 -0.50 -13.23
C ARG A 69 18.45 -1.19 -12.97
N GLU A 70 19.35 -0.50 -12.32
CA GLU A 70 20.57 -1.08 -11.77
C GLU A 70 20.41 -1.35 -10.27
N VAL A 71 20.82 -2.52 -9.85
CA VAL A 71 20.83 -2.94 -8.45
C VAL A 71 22.21 -3.44 -8.10
N PHE A 72 22.79 -2.93 -7.03
CA PHE A 72 24.05 -3.39 -6.46
C PHE A 72 23.73 -4.04 -5.12
N ASP A 73 23.87 -5.34 -5.05
CA ASP A 73 23.69 -6.13 -3.85
C ASP A 73 25.04 -6.51 -3.29
N ILE A 74 25.36 -6.03 -2.12
CA ILE A 74 26.57 -6.41 -1.37
C ILE A 74 26.12 -7.39 -0.30
N ASP A 75 26.52 -8.63 -0.45
CA ASP A 75 26.30 -9.68 0.53
C ASP A 75 27.53 -9.79 1.44
N LEU A 76 27.36 -9.48 2.72
CA LEU A 76 28.42 -9.51 3.73
C LEU A 76 28.22 -10.76 4.59
N GLU A 77 28.96 -11.82 4.31
CA GLU A 77 28.99 -13.00 5.19
C GLU A 77 30.02 -12.82 6.31
N VAL A 78 29.61 -13.17 7.53
CA VAL A 78 30.52 -13.17 8.68
C VAL A 78 31.45 -14.39 8.56
N GLY A 79 32.71 -14.13 8.21
CA GLY A 79 33.75 -15.15 8.14
C GLY A 79 34.10 -15.68 6.75
N ASP A 80 33.34 -15.31 5.71
CA ASP A 80 33.65 -15.57 4.30
C ASP A 80 33.89 -14.25 3.54
N ASP A 81 34.47 -14.34 2.36
CA ASP A 81 34.71 -13.16 1.53
C ASP A 81 33.38 -12.52 1.11
N PRO A 82 33.22 -11.19 1.23
CA PRO A 82 32.03 -10.50 0.79
C PRO A 82 31.85 -10.64 -0.71
N SER A 83 30.60 -10.89 -1.13
CA SER A 83 30.24 -10.91 -2.55
C SER A 83 29.55 -9.61 -2.96
N LEU A 84 29.92 -9.09 -4.12
CA LEU A 84 29.23 -7.99 -4.78
C LEU A 84 28.47 -8.53 -5.98
N THR A 85 27.17 -8.37 -5.99
CA THR A 85 26.30 -8.68 -7.11
C THR A 85 25.84 -7.39 -7.78
N THR A 86 26.20 -7.18 -9.01
CA THR A 86 25.69 -6.08 -9.84
C THR A 86 24.66 -6.64 -10.82
N THR A 87 23.47 -6.07 -10.83
CA THR A 87 22.38 -6.51 -11.70
C THR A 87 21.85 -5.32 -12.50
N SER A 88 21.87 -5.41 -13.82
CA SER A 88 21.12 -4.53 -14.71
C SER A 88 19.84 -5.24 -15.12
N THR A 89 18.72 -4.56 -15.02
CA THR A 89 17.40 -5.13 -15.23
C THR A 89 16.62 -4.29 -16.22
N ASP A 90 16.21 -4.89 -17.32
CA ASP A 90 15.27 -4.32 -18.28
C ASP A 90 13.88 -4.86 -17.99
N THR A 91 12.92 -3.97 -17.89
CA THR A 91 11.54 -4.32 -17.58
C THR A 91 10.59 -3.78 -18.64
N ASN A 92 9.74 -4.64 -19.19
CA ASN A 92 8.61 -4.25 -20.02
C ASN A 92 7.32 -4.63 -19.30
N GLU A 93 6.45 -3.66 -19.07
CA GLU A 93 5.19 -3.86 -18.33
C GLU A 93 4.01 -3.25 -19.09
N LYS A 94 2.98 -4.08 -19.35
CA LYS A 94 1.77 -3.68 -20.09
C LYS A 94 0.50 -3.91 -19.27
N PRO A 95 0.25 -3.07 -18.25
CA PRO A 95 -0.99 -3.14 -17.49
C PRO A 95 -2.17 -2.57 -18.29
N PHE A 96 -3.25 -3.33 -18.31
CA PHE A 96 -4.57 -2.90 -18.75
C PHE A 96 -5.56 -3.03 -17.61
N ASN A 97 -6.22 -1.93 -17.27
CA ASN A 97 -7.23 -1.89 -16.23
C ASN A 97 -8.56 -1.42 -16.81
N PHE A 98 -9.64 -2.12 -16.49
CA PHE A 98 -10.99 -1.73 -16.83
C PHE A 98 -11.86 -1.73 -15.57
N THR A 99 -12.57 -0.63 -15.36
CA THR A 99 -13.48 -0.47 -14.22
C THR A 99 -14.86 -0.11 -14.74
N ALA A 100 -15.87 -0.84 -14.31
CA ALA A 100 -17.27 -0.51 -14.48
C ALA A 100 -17.91 -0.27 -13.11
N ARG A 101 -18.54 0.89 -12.93
CA ARG A 101 -19.17 1.26 -11.67
C ARG A 101 -20.59 1.78 -11.94
N TYR A 102 -21.52 1.28 -11.16
CA TYR A 102 -22.89 1.77 -11.11
C TYR A 102 -23.20 2.29 -9.71
N ASP A 103 -23.68 3.50 -9.60
CA ASP A 103 -24.13 4.14 -8.37
C ASP A 103 -25.60 4.49 -8.48
N PHE A 104 -26.39 4.18 -7.47
CA PHE A 104 -27.80 4.56 -7.34
C PHE A 104 -28.02 5.21 -5.97
N ASN A 105 -28.57 6.41 -5.98
CA ASN A 105 -28.87 7.16 -4.76
C ASN A 105 -30.37 7.44 -4.70
N TRP A 106 -30.94 7.24 -3.55
CA TRP A 106 -32.35 7.53 -3.28
C TRP A 106 -32.48 8.39 -2.02
N ARG A 107 -33.26 9.46 -2.14
CA ARG A 107 -33.52 10.42 -1.06
C ARG A 107 -35.01 10.47 -0.79
N ARG A 108 -35.39 10.38 0.47
CA ARG A 108 -36.78 10.47 0.92
C ARG A 108 -37.09 11.88 1.44
N PRO A 109 -38.38 12.29 1.44
CA PRO A 109 -38.80 13.58 2.00
C PRO A 109 -38.47 13.76 3.48
N ASP A 110 -38.36 12.68 4.23
CA ASP A 110 -38.00 12.64 5.65
C ASP A 110 -36.48 12.85 5.91
N LYS A 111 -35.71 13.21 4.89
CA LYS A 111 -34.25 13.36 4.87
C LYS A 111 -33.48 12.04 4.98
N SER A 112 -34.14 10.90 4.96
CA SER A 112 -33.46 9.62 4.82
C SER A 112 -32.81 9.52 3.44
N ALA A 113 -31.62 8.95 3.36
CA ALA A 113 -30.87 8.79 2.12
C ALA A 113 -30.25 7.40 2.06
N TYR A 114 -30.28 6.81 0.87
CA TYR A 114 -29.75 5.47 0.62
C TYR A 114 -28.94 5.49 -0.64
N SER A 115 -27.84 4.77 -0.65
CA SER A 115 -27.03 4.53 -1.84
C SER A 115 -26.73 3.04 -2.01
N LEU A 116 -26.78 2.59 -3.24
CA LEU A 116 -26.35 1.28 -3.67
C LEU A 116 -25.31 1.47 -4.76
N TRP A 117 -24.23 0.73 -4.70
CA TRP A 117 -23.23 0.74 -5.73
C TRP A 117 -22.76 -0.66 -6.07
N THR A 118 -22.38 -0.85 -7.33
CA THR A 118 -21.69 -2.04 -7.80
C THR A 118 -20.41 -1.63 -8.52
N LEU A 119 -19.38 -2.42 -8.36
CA LEU A 119 -18.08 -2.21 -8.97
C LEU A 119 -17.60 -3.52 -9.58
N TYR A 120 -17.11 -3.44 -10.79
CA TYR A 120 -16.35 -4.50 -11.41
C TYR A 120 -15.02 -3.92 -11.88
N ASP A 121 -13.93 -4.49 -11.41
CA ASP A 121 -12.57 -4.17 -11.84
C ASP A 121 -11.97 -5.40 -12.52
N TYR A 122 -11.40 -5.18 -13.68
CA TYR A 122 -10.57 -6.11 -14.41
C TYR A 122 -9.18 -5.54 -14.55
N GLU A 123 -8.18 -6.30 -14.17
CA GLU A 123 -6.78 -5.96 -14.39
C GLU A 123 -6.10 -7.10 -15.12
N HIS A 124 -5.36 -6.75 -16.15
CA HIS A 124 -4.49 -7.63 -16.89
C HIS A 124 -3.12 -6.96 -16.96
N ARG A 125 -2.08 -7.69 -16.59
CA ARG A 125 -0.72 -7.19 -16.62
C ARG A 125 0.19 -8.25 -17.22
N ASP A 126 0.76 -7.93 -18.36
CA ASP A 126 1.89 -8.66 -18.91
C ASP A 126 3.18 -7.94 -18.46
N TYR A 127 4.12 -8.72 -17.97
CA TYR A 127 5.37 -8.24 -17.43
C TYR A 127 6.49 -9.14 -17.95
N GLU A 128 7.48 -8.52 -18.56
CA GLU A 128 8.71 -9.17 -18.98
C GLU A 128 9.87 -8.47 -18.30
N ASN A 129 10.78 -9.25 -17.78
CA ASN A 129 11.96 -8.74 -17.10
C ASN A 129 13.16 -9.56 -17.56
N SER A 130 14.17 -8.90 -18.07
CA SER A 130 15.46 -9.49 -18.32
C SER A 130 16.51 -8.84 -17.44
N SER A 131 17.26 -9.64 -16.71
CA SER A 131 18.32 -9.16 -15.84
C SER A 131 19.61 -9.85 -16.22
N LEU A 132 20.65 -9.06 -16.41
CA LEU A 132 22.01 -9.53 -16.55
C LEU A 132 22.78 -9.10 -15.31
N GLY A 133 23.54 -10.00 -14.73
CA GLY A 133 24.28 -9.70 -13.51
C GLY A 133 25.64 -10.40 -13.47
N GLU A 134 26.47 -9.83 -12.61
CA GLU A 134 27.80 -10.30 -12.32
C GLU A 134 27.93 -10.45 -10.81
N VAL A 135 28.51 -11.56 -10.36
CA VAL A 135 28.88 -11.78 -8.97
C VAL A 135 30.40 -11.80 -8.89
N SER A 136 30.95 -10.86 -8.13
CA SER A 136 32.39 -10.75 -7.88
C SER A 136 32.68 -11.07 -6.44
N TYR A 137 33.65 -11.95 -6.20
CA TYR A 137 34.20 -12.28 -4.88
C TYR A 137 35.60 -11.69 -4.75
N MET A 138 35.98 -11.25 -3.55
CA MET A 138 37.34 -10.70 -3.33
C MET A 138 38.47 -11.68 -3.64
N SER A 139 38.18 -12.97 -3.72
CA SER A 139 39.15 -14.04 -3.98
C SER A 139 39.20 -14.56 -5.41
N SER A 140 38.62 -13.87 -6.40
CA SER A 140 38.85 -14.12 -7.83
C SER A 140 37.90 -15.05 -8.62
N THR A 141 36.74 -15.40 -8.10
CA THR A 141 35.76 -16.14 -8.94
C THR A 141 34.68 -15.20 -9.42
N GLU A 142 34.62 -14.92 -10.69
CA GLU A 142 33.56 -14.14 -11.31
C GLU A 142 32.50 -15.11 -11.84
N MET A 143 31.24 -14.84 -11.53
CA MET A 143 30.11 -15.55 -12.07
C MET A 143 29.20 -14.56 -12.80
N PHE A 144 28.90 -14.85 -14.06
CA PHE A 144 27.87 -14.15 -14.79
C PHE A 144 26.54 -14.91 -14.67
N PHE A 145 25.45 -14.18 -14.51
CA PHE A 145 24.13 -14.78 -14.57
C PHE A 145 23.19 -13.95 -15.43
N GLY A 146 22.29 -14.66 -16.10
CA GLY A 146 21.17 -14.07 -16.81
C GLY A 146 19.86 -14.57 -16.20
N ARG A 147 18.92 -13.66 -15.97
CA ARG A 147 17.56 -14.00 -15.52
C ARG A 147 16.58 -13.47 -16.53
N PHE A 148 15.62 -14.29 -16.87
CA PHE A 148 14.49 -13.89 -17.69
C PHE A 148 13.20 -14.27 -16.99
N GLN A 149 12.30 -13.31 -16.85
CA GLN A 149 10.98 -13.52 -16.23
C GLN A 149 9.89 -13.09 -17.19
N GLN A 150 8.93 -13.97 -17.39
CA GLN A 150 7.65 -13.62 -18.00
C GLN A 150 6.54 -13.83 -16.99
N LYS A 151 5.78 -12.78 -16.72
CA LYS A 151 4.68 -12.84 -15.78
C LYS A 151 3.40 -12.33 -16.42
N LYS A 152 2.37 -13.13 -16.30
CA LYS A 152 1.01 -12.76 -16.70
C LYS A 152 0.11 -12.77 -15.46
N ASP A 153 -0.44 -11.64 -15.16
CA ASP A 153 -1.31 -11.43 -13.99
C ASP A 153 -2.69 -10.99 -14.45
N VAL A 154 -3.71 -11.75 -14.11
CA VAL A 154 -5.10 -11.46 -14.45
C VAL A 154 -5.93 -11.44 -13.18
N SER A 155 -6.60 -10.33 -12.91
CA SER A 155 -7.49 -10.23 -11.77
C SER A 155 -8.88 -9.73 -12.14
N HIS A 156 -9.88 -10.26 -11.45
CA HIS A 156 -11.28 -9.87 -11.52
C HIS A 156 -11.75 -9.55 -10.11
N ARG A 157 -12.23 -8.33 -9.90
CA ARG A 157 -12.86 -7.94 -8.64
C ARG A 157 -14.29 -7.54 -8.89
N MET A 158 -15.19 -8.10 -8.11
CA MET A 158 -16.59 -7.68 -8.06
C MET A 158 -16.90 -7.20 -6.65
N SER A 159 -17.57 -6.07 -6.55
CA SER A 159 -17.99 -5.53 -5.26
C SER A 159 -19.38 -4.95 -5.37
N VAL A 160 -20.16 -5.14 -4.31
CA VAL A 160 -21.50 -4.57 -4.14
C VAL A 160 -21.55 -3.93 -2.77
N GLY A 161 -22.03 -2.71 -2.70
CA GLY A 161 -22.12 -2.02 -1.41
C GLY A 161 -23.39 -1.20 -1.29
N TYR A 162 -23.82 -1.08 -0.06
CA TYR A 162 -24.97 -0.31 0.38
C TYR A 162 -24.56 0.64 1.51
N HIS A 163 -25.09 1.85 1.47
CA HIS A 163 -25.03 2.79 2.57
C HIS A 163 -26.38 3.47 2.75
N GLY A 164 -26.86 3.57 3.96
CA GLY A 164 -28.15 4.18 4.27
C GLY A 164 -28.11 5.02 5.54
N THR A 165 -28.82 6.14 5.51
CA THR A 165 -29.14 6.94 6.69
C THR A 165 -30.64 7.06 6.78
N THR A 166 -31.21 6.69 7.92
CA THR A 166 -32.65 6.74 8.19
C THR A 166 -32.91 7.69 9.34
N GLN A 167 -33.73 8.71 9.08
CA GLN A 167 -34.26 9.53 10.15
C GLN A 167 -35.35 8.74 10.87
N LEU A 168 -35.20 8.54 12.17
CA LEU A 168 -36.20 7.85 12.98
C LEU A 168 -37.30 8.83 13.44
N ASN A 169 -38.46 8.28 13.84
CA ASN A 169 -39.59 9.09 14.26
C ASN A 169 -39.32 9.92 15.53
N ALA A 170 -38.34 9.52 16.33
CA ALA A 170 -37.90 10.30 17.49
C ALA A 170 -36.98 11.45 17.03
N PRO A 171 -37.23 12.70 17.44
CA PRO A 171 -36.45 13.85 17.04
C PRO A 171 -34.97 13.68 17.44
N GLY A 172 -34.07 13.86 16.47
CA GLY A 172 -32.62 13.78 16.70
C GLY A 172 -32.01 12.40 16.49
N TRP A 173 -32.81 11.36 16.35
CA TRP A 173 -32.34 10.00 16.16
C TRP A 173 -32.09 9.68 14.68
N VAL A 174 -30.89 9.21 14.38
CA VAL A 174 -30.46 8.79 13.03
C VAL A 174 -29.84 7.40 13.10
N LEU A 175 -30.34 6.50 12.29
CA LEU A 175 -29.74 5.19 12.06
C LEU A 175 -28.91 5.24 10.77
N SER A 176 -27.62 5.01 10.90
CA SER A 176 -26.72 4.80 9.76
C SER A 176 -26.41 3.32 9.61
N SER A 177 -26.45 2.82 8.37
CA SER A 177 -26.16 1.42 8.06
C SER A 177 -25.32 1.34 6.79
N ASN A 178 -24.36 0.45 6.79
CA ASN A 178 -23.58 0.13 5.61
C ASN A 178 -23.32 -1.37 5.53
N ALA A 179 -23.23 -1.87 4.31
CA ALA A 179 -22.80 -3.23 4.03
C ALA A 179 -22.11 -3.25 2.67
N ASP A 180 -21.00 -3.94 2.56
CA ASP A 180 -20.36 -4.23 1.29
C ASP A 180 -19.77 -5.64 1.27
N VAL A 181 -19.79 -6.22 0.08
CA VAL A 181 -19.20 -7.53 -0.20
C VAL A 181 -18.31 -7.38 -1.42
N SER A 182 -17.14 -7.94 -1.37
CA SER A 182 -16.21 -8.02 -2.49
C SER A 182 -15.68 -9.42 -2.69
N LEU A 183 -15.49 -9.79 -3.95
CA LEU A 183 -14.83 -11.02 -4.39
C LEU A 183 -13.70 -10.63 -5.33
N LEU A 184 -12.50 -11.09 -5.07
CA LEU A 184 -11.34 -10.98 -5.95
C LEU A 184 -10.91 -12.37 -6.36
N LYS A 185 -10.80 -12.59 -7.66
CA LYS A 185 -10.13 -13.75 -8.23
C LYS A 185 -8.93 -13.28 -9.03
N ARG A 186 -7.74 -13.79 -8.71
CA ARG A 186 -6.48 -13.44 -9.34
C ARG A 186 -5.73 -14.69 -9.71
N LYS A 187 -5.31 -14.80 -10.95
CA LYS A 187 -4.44 -15.85 -11.46
C LYS A 187 -3.15 -15.22 -11.96
N VAL A 188 -2.03 -15.74 -11.51
CA VAL A 188 -0.71 -15.34 -11.96
C VAL A 188 -0.07 -16.54 -12.62
N ASN A 189 0.58 -16.30 -13.74
CA ASN A 189 1.54 -17.22 -14.34
C ASN A 189 2.88 -16.48 -14.33
N ASP A 190 3.87 -17.04 -13.66
CA ASP A 190 5.19 -16.44 -13.45
C ASP A 190 6.27 -17.45 -13.83
N ALA A 191 6.78 -17.32 -15.03
CA ALA A 191 7.79 -18.21 -15.59
C ALA A 191 9.17 -17.54 -15.54
N TRP A 192 10.13 -18.27 -15.02
CA TRP A 192 11.51 -17.81 -14.87
C TRP A 192 12.48 -18.74 -15.60
N ARG A 193 13.55 -18.14 -16.10
CA ARG A 193 14.74 -18.85 -16.59
C ARG A 193 15.97 -18.20 -16.01
N LEU A 194 16.85 -19.00 -15.44
CA LEU A 194 18.12 -18.57 -14.88
C LEU A 194 19.25 -19.25 -15.64
N TYR A 195 20.22 -18.47 -16.05
CA TYR A 195 21.45 -18.92 -16.70
C TYR A 195 22.62 -18.52 -15.82
N ASN A 196 23.46 -19.48 -15.40
CA ASN A 196 24.66 -19.21 -14.63
C ASN A 196 25.89 -19.64 -15.41
N GLN A 197 26.87 -18.77 -15.54
CA GLN A 197 28.15 -19.07 -16.16
C GLN A 197 29.29 -18.65 -15.22
N TYR A 198 30.10 -19.59 -14.79
CA TYR A 198 31.26 -19.33 -13.96
C TYR A 198 32.47 -18.98 -14.83
N VAL A 199 33.15 -17.88 -14.53
CA VAL A 199 34.37 -17.48 -15.24
C VAL A 199 35.55 -18.24 -14.64
N GLY A 200 36.31 -18.93 -15.50
CA GLY A 200 37.50 -19.68 -15.09
C GLY A 200 37.34 -21.19 -14.93
N TYR A 201 36.12 -21.72 -14.98
CA TYR A 201 35.89 -23.15 -15.12
C TYR A 201 35.59 -23.48 -16.58
N PHE A 202 36.62 -23.96 -17.30
CA PHE A 202 36.61 -24.60 -18.62
C PHE A 202 35.59 -24.09 -19.65
N ASP A 203 36.06 -23.59 -20.76
CA ASP A 203 35.33 -23.06 -21.93
C ASP A 203 34.28 -24.01 -22.56
N ASP A 204 34.10 -25.24 -22.07
CA ASP A 204 33.29 -26.26 -22.70
C ASP A 204 32.07 -26.73 -21.84
N THR A 205 31.83 -26.16 -20.65
CA THR A 205 30.60 -26.49 -19.90
C THR A 205 29.46 -25.59 -20.33
N PRO A 206 28.34 -26.19 -20.83
CA PRO A 206 27.17 -25.37 -21.14
C PRO A 206 26.71 -24.68 -19.84
N PRO A 207 26.22 -23.42 -19.94
CA PRO A 207 25.72 -22.71 -18.78
C PRO A 207 24.59 -23.52 -18.13
N ASP A 208 24.65 -23.66 -16.82
CA ASP A 208 23.56 -24.30 -16.06
C ASP A 208 22.28 -23.49 -16.29
N THR A 209 21.30 -24.11 -16.92
CA THR A 209 20.01 -23.50 -17.17
C THR A 209 19.00 -24.09 -16.24
N LEU A 210 18.39 -23.27 -15.43
CA LEU A 210 17.31 -23.65 -14.54
C LEU A 210 16.06 -22.88 -14.89
N GLY A 211 14.99 -23.61 -15.12
CA GLY A 211 13.68 -23.03 -15.41
C GLY A 211 12.68 -23.43 -14.32
N TRP A 212 11.73 -22.57 -14.03
CA TRP A 212 10.56 -22.91 -13.25
C TRP A 212 9.38 -22.02 -13.62
N GLU A 213 8.22 -22.54 -13.35
CA GLU A 213 6.95 -21.86 -13.55
C GLU A 213 6.16 -21.89 -12.24
N MET A 214 5.68 -20.73 -11.84
CA MET A 214 4.80 -20.57 -10.68
C MET A 214 3.42 -20.16 -11.14
N ILE A 215 2.39 -20.85 -10.67
CA ILE A 215 0.99 -20.56 -11.01
C ILE A 215 0.19 -20.33 -9.72
N PRO A 216 0.37 -19.19 -9.04
CA PRO A 216 -0.47 -18.85 -7.92
C PRO A 216 -1.88 -18.47 -8.36
N ASP A 217 -2.88 -19.08 -7.75
CA ASP A 217 -4.30 -18.75 -7.87
C ASP A 217 -4.83 -18.25 -6.53
N TYR A 218 -5.32 -17.02 -6.50
CA TYR A 218 -5.83 -16.37 -5.31
C TYR A 218 -7.33 -16.15 -5.46
N THR A 219 -8.06 -16.48 -4.41
CA THR A 219 -9.47 -16.11 -4.29
C THR A 219 -9.67 -15.45 -2.94
N ASP A 220 -9.98 -14.15 -2.96
CA ASP A 220 -10.22 -13.37 -1.76
C ASP A 220 -11.66 -12.92 -1.74
N TYR A 221 -12.26 -12.98 -0.56
CA TYR A 221 -13.58 -12.39 -0.32
C TYR A 221 -13.54 -11.53 0.93
N ALA A 222 -14.26 -10.43 0.90
CA ALA A 222 -14.41 -9.56 2.04
C ALA A 222 -15.87 -9.15 2.22
N VAL A 223 -16.27 -9.07 3.47
CA VAL A 223 -17.59 -8.59 3.89
C VAL A 223 -17.38 -7.54 4.96
N ASN A 224 -17.94 -6.36 4.76
CA ASN A 224 -18.00 -5.31 5.77
C ASN A 224 -19.45 -4.97 6.04
N ALA A 225 -19.80 -4.78 7.30
CA ALA A 225 -21.13 -4.32 7.70
C ALA A 225 -21.02 -3.41 8.92
N GLY A 226 -21.89 -2.43 9.00
CA GLY A 226 -21.92 -1.52 10.13
C GLY A 226 -23.30 -0.96 10.39
N LEU A 227 -23.62 -0.80 11.66
CA LEU A 227 -24.79 -0.12 12.14
C LEU A 227 -24.36 0.90 13.19
N GLU A 228 -24.86 2.12 13.09
CA GLU A 228 -24.63 3.18 14.05
C GLU A 228 -25.95 3.91 14.33
N LEU A 229 -26.28 4.02 15.59
CA LEU A 229 -27.41 4.81 16.06
C LEU A 229 -26.86 6.06 16.73
N THR A 230 -27.25 7.23 16.25
CA THR A 230 -26.88 8.52 16.86
C THR A 230 -28.11 9.26 17.35
N ASP A 231 -27.94 9.96 18.46
CA ASP A 231 -28.96 10.86 19.02
C ASP A 231 -28.38 12.25 19.26
N THR A 232 -29.12 13.25 18.85
CA THR A 232 -28.84 14.65 19.21
C THR A 232 -29.49 14.97 20.56
N VAL A 233 -28.78 14.61 21.63
CA VAL A 233 -29.26 14.74 23.03
C VAL A 233 -29.53 16.19 23.38
N TYR A 234 -28.74 17.12 22.81
CA TYR A 234 -28.86 18.53 23.12
C TYR A 234 -28.46 19.37 21.91
N SER A 235 -29.29 20.35 21.56
CA SER A 235 -28.99 21.30 20.49
C SER A 235 -29.52 22.69 20.85
N ARG A 236 -28.61 23.66 21.02
CA ARG A 236 -28.89 25.09 21.18
C ARG A 236 -28.04 25.88 20.17
N ARG A 237 -28.31 27.16 20.00
CA ARG A 237 -27.65 28.04 19.04
C ARG A 237 -26.10 27.97 19.08
N THR A 238 -25.53 27.79 20.28
CA THR A 238 -24.07 27.79 20.51
C THR A 238 -23.51 26.46 21.00
N SER A 239 -24.36 25.46 21.25
CA SER A 239 -23.94 24.19 21.84
C SER A 239 -24.73 23.03 21.26
N ARG A 240 -24.04 21.93 20.95
CA ARG A 240 -24.65 20.71 20.45
C ARG A 240 -23.90 19.50 21.02
N LEU A 241 -24.66 18.50 21.43
CA LEU A 241 -24.15 17.19 21.85
C LEU A 241 -24.86 16.10 21.05
N VAL A 242 -24.08 15.28 20.39
CA VAL A 242 -24.54 14.07 19.70
C VAL A 242 -23.83 12.89 20.35
N LEU A 243 -24.59 11.91 20.76
CA LEU A 243 -24.06 10.62 21.22
C LEU A 243 -24.43 9.54 20.21
N GLY A 244 -23.59 8.57 20.07
CA GLY A 244 -23.81 7.45 19.18
C GLY A 244 -23.19 6.17 19.70
N GLY A 245 -23.62 5.09 19.14
CA GLY A 245 -23.04 3.78 19.38
C GLY A 245 -23.46 2.82 18.29
N GLY A 246 -22.68 1.81 18.09
CA GLY A 246 -22.94 0.89 16.99
C GLY A 246 -22.13 -0.38 17.04
N LEU A 247 -22.22 -1.11 15.96
CA LEU A 247 -21.52 -2.36 15.74
C LEU A 247 -20.93 -2.37 14.34
N ARG A 248 -19.66 -2.72 14.22
CA ARG A 248 -18.98 -2.96 12.96
C ARG A 248 -18.57 -4.42 12.87
N PHE A 249 -18.73 -4.99 11.72
CA PHE A 249 -18.27 -6.30 11.36
C PHE A 249 -17.37 -6.18 10.12
N LYS A 250 -16.23 -6.86 10.13
CA LYS A 250 -15.41 -7.07 8.96
C LYS A 250 -14.96 -8.52 8.92
N GLY A 251 -15.20 -9.19 7.82
CA GLY A 251 -14.74 -10.54 7.56
C GLY A 251 -13.94 -10.57 6.25
N GLU A 252 -12.82 -11.26 6.24
CA GLU A 252 -11.99 -11.48 5.07
C GLU A 252 -11.60 -12.94 5.02
N GLY A 253 -11.76 -13.56 3.86
CA GLY A 253 -11.31 -14.91 3.61
C GLY A 253 -10.42 -14.95 2.38
N GLU A 254 -9.45 -15.84 2.40
CA GLU A 254 -8.46 -16.01 1.37
C GLU A 254 -8.26 -17.50 1.12
N ARG A 255 -8.27 -17.88 -0.15
CA ARG A 255 -7.75 -19.17 -0.61
C ARG A 255 -6.56 -18.89 -1.49
N PHE A 256 -5.48 -19.53 -1.17
CA PHE A 256 -4.23 -19.45 -1.89
C PHE A 256 -3.83 -20.84 -2.37
N LEU A 257 -3.55 -20.95 -3.65
CA LEU A 257 -2.98 -22.13 -4.27
C LEU A 257 -1.70 -21.70 -4.98
N HIS A 258 -0.59 -22.30 -4.61
CA HIS A 258 0.70 -22.10 -5.21
C HIS A 258 1.19 -23.43 -5.78
N GLU A 259 1.39 -23.48 -7.08
CA GLU A 259 2.00 -24.60 -7.78
C GLU A 259 3.30 -24.10 -8.39
N ALA A 260 4.39 -24.81 -8.17
CA ALA A 260 5.69 -24.51 -8.75
C ALA A 260 6.26 -25.77 -9.39
N GLU A 261 6.74 -25.63 -10.60
CA GLU A 261 7.49 -26.66 -11.31
C GLU A 261 8.92 -26.20 -11.50
N MET A 262 9.88 -26.99 -11.07
CA MET A 262 11.31 -26.70 -11.15
C MET A 262 12.04 -27.83 -11.88
N GLY A 263 12.92 -27.51 -12.82
CA GLY A 263 13.74 -28.49 -13.51
C GLY A 263 14.89 -27.88 -14.30
N ASN A 264 15.97 -28.63 -14.47
CA ASN A 264 17.13 -28.20 -15.28
C ASN A 264 16.83 -28.25 -16.78
N ASP A 265 15.99 -29.15 -17.20
CA ASP A 265 15.25 -29.19 -18.46
C ASP A 265 13.87 -29.70 -18.07
N LEU A 266 12.83 -29.19 -18.65
CA LEU A 266 11.42 -29.48 -18.31
C LEU A 266 11.04 -30.98 -18.23
N GLU A 267 11.97 -31.89 -18.47
CA GLU A 267 11.79 -33.36 -18.41
C GLU A 267 11.95 -33.94 -16.99
N ASP A 268 12.68 -33.27 -16.09
CA ASP A 268 12.87 -33.70 -14.69
C ASP A 268 12.24 -32.75 -13.65
N ALA A 269 11.17 -32.10 -14.02
CA ALA A 269 10.52 -31.09 -13.19
C ALA A 269 10.00 -31.70 -11.87
N GLN A 270 10.48 -31.16 -10.75
CA GLN A 270 9.90 -31.39 -9.44
C GLN A 270 8.74 -30.42 -9.25
N SER A 271 7.53 -30.93 -9.04
CA SER A 271 6.38 -30.09 -8.77
C SER A 271 6.16 -29.94 -7.26
N GLU A 272 6.03 -28.71 -6.82
CA GLU A 272 5.64 -28.37 -5.46
C GLU A 272 4.26 -27.73 -5.46
N LYS A 273 3.43 -28.14 -4.51
CA LYS A 273 2.08 -27.60 -4.36
C LYS A 273 1.82 -27.22 -2.93
N GLN A 274 1.47 -25.96 -2.73
CA GLN A 274 0.98 -25.45 -1.46
C GLN A 274 -0.44 -24.93 -1.61
N GLU A 275 -1.35 -25.41 -0.78
CA GLU A 275 -2.70 -24.88 -0.66
C GLU A 275 -2.95 -24.43 0.77
N ALA A 276 -3.38 -23.18 0.93
CA ALA A 276 -3.77 -22.64 2.21
C ALA A 276 -5.11 -21.89 2.09
N THR A 277 -5.91 -22.03 3.15
CA THR A 277 -7.16 -21.27 3.31
C THR A 277 -7.12 -20.53 4.62
N GLY A 278 -7.50 -19.25 4.60
CA GLY A 278 -7.53 -18.41 5.77
C GLY A 278 -8.82 -17.63 5.86
N PHE A 279 -9.28 -17.45 7.08
CA PHE A 279 -10.40 -16.57 7.38
C PHE A 279 -10.07 -15.75 8.61
N ARG A 280 -10.30 -14.44 8.52
CA ARG A 280 -10.18 -13.52 9.65
C ARG A 280 -11.39 -12.61 9.72
N PHE A 281 -11.84 -12.33 10.92
CA PHE A 281 -12.90 -11.37 11.11
C PHE A 281 -12.73 -10.60 12.42
N PHE A 282 -13.37 -9.47 12.50
CA PHE A 282 -13.59 -8.80 13.75
C PHE A 282 -15.03 -8.32 13.90
N VAL A 283 -15.46 -8.26 15.14
CA VAL A 283 -16.68 -7.59 15.57
C VAL A 283 -16.26 -6.45 16.50
N GLU A 284 -16.72 -5.24 16.24
CA GLU A 284 -16.32 -4.04 16.97
C GLU A 284 -17.55 -3.26 17.42
N PRO A 285 -18.08 -3.51 18.64
CA PRO A 285 -18.96 -2.56 19.29
C PRO A 285 -18.19 -1.28 19.59
N PHE A 286 -18.81 -0.13 19.33
CA PHE A 286 -18.20 1.18 19.54
C PHE A 286 -19.19 2.20 20.11
N LEU A 287 -18.62 3.23 20.75
CA LEU A 287 -19.34 4.41 21.20
C LEU A 287 -18.73 5.66 20.55
N SER A 288 -19.58 6.60 20.20
CA SER A 288 -19.18 7.87 19.63
C SER A 288 -19.81 9.05 20.38
N ALA A 289 -19.08 10.16 20.47
CA ALA A 289 -19.57 11.41 21.05
C ALA A 289 -19.03 12.60 20.25
N SER A 290 -19.90 13.51 19.89
CA SER A 290 -19.54 14.78 19.28
C SER A 290 -20.18 15.92 20.06
N TRP A 291 -19.34 16.75 20.66
CA TRP A 291 -19.77 17.90 21.45
C TRP A 291 -19.12 19.18 20.93
N ARG A 292 -19.92 20.20 20.79
CA ARG A 292 -19.47 21.57 20.47
C ARG A 292 -20.14 22.56 21.37
N SER A 293 -19.37 23.46 22.00
CA SER A 293 -19.90 24.53 22.82
C SER A 293 -18.95 25.72 22.80
N GLY A 294 -19.43 26.85 22.29
CA GLY A 294 -18.62 28.06 22.15
C GLY A 294 -17.32 27.81 21.37
N LYS A 295 -16.20 27.93 22.08
CA LYS A 295 -14.85 27.75 21.54
C LYS A 295 -14.34 26.29 21.56
N TRP A 296 -15.09 25.39 22.18
CA TRP A 296 -14.70 24.00 22.36
C TRP A 296 -15.38 23.08 21.35
N ALA A 297 -14.65 22.12 20.86
CA ALA A 297 -15.19 20.98 20.10
C ALA A 297 -14.49 19.70 20.54
N VAL A 298 -15.28 18.65 20.79
CA VAL A 298 -14.82 17.30 21.13
C VAL A 298 -15.46 16.33 20.15
N ASN A 299 -14.65 15.46 19.56
CA ASN A 299 -15.12 14.30 18.83
C ASN A 299 -14.37 13.08 19.35
N ALA A 300 -15.08 12.07 19.74
CA ALA A 300 -14.49 10.84 20.24
C ALA A 300 -15.27 9.63 19.70
N GLU A 301 -14.55 8.60 19.35
CA GLU A 301 -15.09 7.30 18.99
C GLU A 301 -14.10 6.23 19.44
N TYR A 302 -14.57 5.27 20.24
CA TYR A 302 -13.78 4.12 20.68
C TYR A 302 -14.61 2.85 20.59
N GLY A 303 -13.96 1.79 20.14
CA GLY A 303 -14.53 0.45 20.03
C GLY A 303 -13.61 -0.61 20.63
N LEU A 304 -14.21 -1.73 21.00
CA LEU A 304 -13.52 -2.94 21.38
C LEU A 304 -13.57 -3.91 20.20
N ARG A 305 -12.46 -4.10 19.51
CA ARG A 305 -12.34 -5.00 18.37
C ARG A 305 -12.07 -6.42 18.86
N LEU A 306 -13.04 -7.29 18.68
CA LEU A 306 -12.90 -8.72 18.94
C LEU A 306 -12.41 -9.38 17.66
N TYR A 307 -11.09 -9.55 17.55
CA TYR A 307 -10.43 -10.09 16.37
C TYR A 307 -10.24 -11.60 16.48
N HIS A 308 -10.55 -12.30 15.40
CA HIS A 308 -10.34 -13.73 15.26
C HIS A 308 -9.71 -14.03 13.90
N MET A 309 -8.71 -14.89 13.88
CA MET A 309 -8.07 -15.42 12.68
C MET A 309 -7.99 -16.93 12.77
N ASN A 310 -8.30 -17.59 11.67
CA ASN A 310 -8.14 -19.04 11.51
C ASN A 310 -7.54 -19.30 10.13
N THR A 311 -6.46 -20.04 10.08
CA THR A 311 -5.76 -20.37 8.84
C THR A 311 -5.35 -21.83 8.85
N THR A 312 -5.51 -22.49 7.72
CA THR A 312 -5.18 -23.91 7.52
C THR A 312 -4.30 -24.06 6.29
N GLU A 313 -3.20 -24.73 6.44
CA GLU A 313 -2.34 -25.18 5.34
C GLU A 313 -2.64 -26.67 5.09
N ASN A 314 -3.01 -27.01 3.85
CA ASN A 314 -3.62 -28.30 3.53
C ASN A 314 -2.61 -29.33 2.94
N THR A 315 -1.42 -28.88 2.53
CA THR A 315 -0.49 -29.73 1.76
C THR A 315 0.71 -30.23 2.56
N GLY A 316 0.96 -29.67 3.74
CA GLY A 316 2.14 -30.00 4.55
C GLY A 316 3.46 -29.52 3.93
N HIS A 317 3.40 -28.65 2.91
CA HIS A 317 4.56 -28.10 2.22
C HIS A 317 5.47 -27.30 3.16
N ALA A 318 4.87 -26.49 4.03
CA ALA A 318 5.61 -25.79 5.08
C ALA A 318 6.46 -26.74 5.93
N ALA A 319 5.90 -27.90 6.29
CA ALA A 319 6.59 -28.92 7.05
C ALA A 319 7.79 -29.51 6.32
N GLN A 320 7.69 -29.69 5.01
CA GLN A 320 8.79 -30.21 4.19
C GLN A 320 9.92 -29.19 4.08
N LEU A 321 9.59 -27.91 3.86
CA LEU A 321 10.57 -26.83 3.83
C LEU A 321 11.32 -26.66 5.16
N TYR A 322 10.62 -26.70 6.28
CA TYR A 322 11.24 -26.62 7.61
C TYR A 322 12.22 -27.77 7.87
N ARG A 323 11.88 -29.00 7.46
CA ARG A 323 12.78 -30.16 7.55
C ARG A 323 13.99 -30.02 6.63
N TYR A 324 13.79 -29.52 5.43
CA TYR A 324 14.86 -29.29 4.46
C TYR A 324 15.88 -28.28 5.00
N LEU A 325 15.41 -27.25 5.71
CA LEU A 325 16.25 -26.19 6.25
C LEU A 325 16.94 -26.53 7.58
N ASP A 326 16.63 -27.70 8.17
CA ASP A 326 17.16 -28.15 9.47
C ASP A 326 17.11 -27.06 10.57
N MET A 327 16.00 -26.32 10.57
CA MET A 327 15.83 -25.11 11.41
C MET A 327 15.71 -25.43 12.91
N GLY A 328 15.81 -26.72 13.32
CA GLY A 328 15.66 -27.15 14.72
C GLY A 328 14.28 -26.90 15.32
N VAL A 329 13.35 -26.42 14.54
CA VAL A 329 11.95 -26.17 14.92
C VAL A 329 11.12 -27.30 14.33
N GLU A 330 10.31 -27.95 15.13
CA GLU A 330 9.37 -28.92 14.58
C GLU A 330 8.43 -28.20 13.59
N PRO A 331 8.33 -28.71 12.36
CA PRO A 331 7.50 -28.08 11.36
C PRO A 331 6.05 -28.09 11.81
N LEU A 332 5.35 -27.01 11.55
CA LEU A 332 3.90 -26.91 11.71
C LEU A 332 3.24 -27.90 10.72
N THR A 333 3.10 -29.15 11.14
CA THR A 333 2.48 -30.20 10.32
C THR A 333 0.98 -30.03 10.32
N GLY A 334 0.42 -29.70 9.17
CA GLY A 334 -1.02 -29.76 8.90
C GLY A 334 -1.86 -28.93 9.86
N SER A 335 -1.42 -27.77 10.23
CA SER A 335 -2.00 -27.04 11.34
C SER A 335 -2.98 -25.99 10.86
N SER A 336 -4.22 -26.15 11.30
CA SER A 336 -5.07 -24.99 11.50
C SER A 336 -4.60 -24.30 12.78
N PHE A 337 -4.34 -23.00 12.74
CA PHE A 337 -4.18 -22.23 13.95
C PHE A 337 -5.31 -21.21 14.06
N SER A 338 -5.73 -20.99 15.29
CA SER A 338 -6.81 -20.08 15.62
C SER A 338 -6.32 -19.10 16.67
N HIS A 339 -6.48 -17.83 16.40
CA HIS A 339 -6.07 -16.77 17.30
C HIS A 339 -7.24 -15.83 17.60
N PHE A 340 -7.49 -15.53 18.87
CA PHE A 340 -8.49 -14.58 19.30
C PHE A 340 -7.84 -13.50 20.18
N THR A 341 -8.04 -12.22 19.82
CA THR A 341 -7.46 -11.11 20.56
C THR A 341 -8.45 -9.95 20.66
N PRO A 342 -8.77 -9.50 21.88
CA PRO A 342 -9.49 -8.25 22.08
C PRO A 342 -8.52 -7.06 21.92
N LEU A 343 -8.90 -6.09 21.09
CA LEU A 343 -8.10 -4.91 20.79
C LEU A 343 -8.93 -3.65 20.94
N VAL A 344 -8.36 -2.62 21.55
CA VAL A 344 -8.98 -1.29 21.56
C VAL A 344 -8.63 -0.57 20.27
N ASN A 345 -9.63 0.06 19.63
CA ASN A 345 -9.47 0.89 18.45
C ASN A 345 -10.28 2.17 18.63
N GLY A 346 -9.75 3.32 18.20
CA GLY A 346 -10.52 4.54 18.29
C GLY A 346 -9.71 5.81 18.17
N ARG A 347 -10.43 6.92 18.25
CA ARG A 347 -9.85 8.26 18.16
C ARG A 347 -10.65 9.24 18.98
N ALA A 348 -9.95 10.16 19.65
CA ALA A 348 -10.54 11.34 20.28
C ALA A 348 -9.80 12.59 19.82
N LYS A 349 -10.54 13.64 19.54
CA LYS A 349 -10.01 14.97 19.20
C LYS A 349 -10.70 16.03 20.04
N LEU A 350 -9.93 16.78 20.79
CA LEU A 350 -10.33 17.99 21.50
C LEU A 350 -9.78 19.19 20.77
N THR A 351 -10.61 20.16 20.45
CA THR A 351 -10.20 21.41 19.80
C THR A 351 -10.67 22.60 20.62
N TYR A 352 -9.77 23.56 20.82
CA TYR A 352 -10.07 24.86 21.44
C TYR A 352 -9.72 26.00 20.46
N ALA A 353 -10.70 26.82 20.12
CA ALA A 353 -10.51 28.00 19.29
C ALA A 353 -10.29 29.22 20.17
N PHE A 354 -9.04 29.69 20.33
CA PHE A 354 -8.73 30.93 21.05
C PHE A 354 -9.40 32.14 20.38
N SER A 355 -9.35 32.14 19.05
CA SER A 355 -9.98 33.15 18.21
C SER A 355 -10.41 32.53 16.88
N LYS A 356 -10.95 33.33 15.97
CA LYS A 356 -11.22 32.90 14.58
C LYS A 356 -9.94 32.56 13.79
N HIS A 357 -8.78 32.93 14.32
CA HIS A 357 -7.49 32.76 13.65
C HIS A 357 -6.60 31.71 14.32
N HIS A 358 -6.82 31.39 15.57
CA HIS A 358 -5.99 30.50 16.37
C HIS A 358 -6.78 29.35 16.96
N SER A 359 -6.32 28.14 16.76
CA SER A 359 -6.86 26.96 17.39
C SER A 359 -5.77 26.00 17.85
N LEU A 360 -6.05 25.29 18.93
CA LEU A 360 -5.24 24.20 19.44
C LEU A 360 -6.08 22.92 19.41
N SER A 361 -5.53 21.83 18.92
CA SER A 361 -6.20 20.54 18.94
C SER A 361 -5.29 19.45 19.48
N LEU A 362 -5.83 18.68 20.42
CA LEU A 362 -5.22 17.46 20.94
C LEU A 362 -5.96 16.27 20.34
N THR A 363 -5.24 15.38 19.69
CA THR A 363 -5.77 14.14 19.14
C THR A 363 -5.09 12.95 19.82
N ASN A 364 -5.89 11.99 20.27
CA ASN A 364 -5.42 10.65 20.60
C ASN A 364 -6.00 9.67 19.59
N SER A 365 -5.22 8.71 19.14
CA SER A 365 -5.71 7.58 18.34
C SER A 365 -5.05 6.27 18.76
N ILE A 366 -5.85 5.21 18.78
CA ILE A 366 -5.41 3.84 18.97
C ILE A 366 -5.81 3.09 17.71
N SER A 367 -4.85 2.46 17.06
CA SER A 367 -5.07 1.68 15.84
C SER A 367 -4.31 0.35 15.91
N ASN A 368 -4.79 -0.62 15.15
CA ASN A 368 -4.23 -1.96 15.13
C ASN A 368 -3.90 -2.37 13.69
N ARG A 369 -2.71 -2.91 13.49
CA ARG A 369 -2.34 -3.60 12.26
C ARG A 369 -2.44 -5.10 12.53
N LEU A 370 -3.31 -5.75 11.75
CA LEU A 370 -3.59 -7.18 11.89
C LEU A 370 -2.67 -7.97 10.95
N PRO A 371 -2.15 -9.15 11.38
CA PRO A 371 -1.44 -10.05 10.47
C PRO A 371 -2.34 -10.50 9.33
N SER A 372 -1.77 -10.73 8.16
CA SER A 372 -2.49 -11.38 7.05
C SER A 372 -2.39 -12.90 7.14
N ASN A 373 -3.33 -13.62 6.52
CA ASN A 373 -3.26 -15.07 6.44
C ASN A 373 -1.96 -15.54 5.76
N GLN A 374 -1.52 -14.84 4.70
CA GLN A 374 -0.27 -15.14 4.01
C GLN A 374 0.95 -15.00 4.92
N GLN A 375 1.02 -13.93 5.74
CA GLN A 375 2.11 -13.74 6.69
C GLN A 375 2.18 -14.85 7.74
N ALA A 376 1.06 -15.49 8.01
CA ALA A 376 0.96 -16.54 9.01
C ALA A 376 1.36 -17.94 8.50
N VAL A 377 1.01 -18.31 7.26
CA VAL A 377 1.16 -19.70 6.78
C VAL A 377 1.89 -19.84 5.46
N LEU A 378 2.06 -18.77 4.68
CA LEU A 378 2.68 -18.89 3.38
C LEU A 378 4.16 -19.26 3.50
N CYS A 379 4.54 -20.39 2.95
CA CYS A 379 5.92 -20.85 2.88
C CYS A 379 6.26 -21.18 1.43
N TYR A 380 7.30 -20.57 0.89
CA TYR A 380 7.77 -20.87 -0.45
C TYR A 380 9.26 -20.57 -0.59
N VAL A 381 9.90 -21.30 -1.51
CA VAL A 381 11.24 -20.97 -1.97
C VAL A 381 11.13 -19.79 -2.92
N GLN A 382 11.90 -18.74 -2.68
CA GLN A 382 11.97 -17.64 -3.61
C GLN A 382 12.80 -18.08 -4.81
N THR A 383 12.14 -18.13 -5.95
CA THR A 383 12.63 -18.79 -7.15
C THR A 383 13.75 -18.05 -7.87
N ASP A 384 13.88 -16.74 -7.68
CA ASP A 384 14.96 -15.94 -8.25
C ASP A 384 16.33 -16.12 -7.56
N GLU A 385 16.32 -16.73 -6.37
CA GLU A 385 17.53 -17.00 -5.60
C GLU A 385 17.30 -18.28 -4.77
N PHE A 386 17.80 -19.44 -5.23
CA PHE A 386 17.63 -20.77 -4.61
C PHE A 386 17.94 -20.84 -3.12
N ASN A 387 18.58 -19.80 -2.59
CA ASN A 387 18.99 -19.73 -1.21
C ASN A 387 18.04 -18.86 -0.36
N LYS A 388 16.94 -18.36 -0.93
CA LYS A 388 15.96 -17.57 -0.18
C LYS A 388 14.67 -18.33 0.01
N VAL A 389 14.21 -18.40 1.25
CA VAL A 389 12.97 -19.06 1.65
C VAL A 389 12.10 -18.08 2.41
N PHE A 390 10.85 -18.01 2.04
CA PHE A 390 9.82 -17.33 2.82
C PHE A 390 9.15 -18.32 3.75
N LEU A 391 9.07 -17.97 5.05
CA LEU A 391 8.34 -18.74 6.05
C LEU A 391 7.24 -17.88 6.66
N GLY A 392 6.01 -18.38 6.65
CA GLY A 392 4.92 -17.84 7.42
C GLY A 392 5.18 -17.97 8.92
N ASN A 393 4.66 -17.05 9.71
CA ASN A 393 4.75 -17.10 11.17
C ASN A 393 3.36 -17.10 11.79
N PRO A 394 2.88 -18.25 12.30
CA PRO A 394 1.56 -18.34 12.92
C PRO A 394 1.46 -17.65 14.27
N ASP A 395 2.58 -17.34 14.93
CA ASP A 395 2.61 -16.68 16.23
C ASP A 395 2.53 -15.15 16.15
N LEU A 396 2.29 -14.61 14.95
CA LEU A 396 2.15 -13.17 14.75
C LEU A 396 0.98 -12.60 15.56
N LYS A 397 1.28 -11.59 16.35
CA LYS A 397 0.32 -10.80 17.11
C LYS A 397 -0.06 -9.53 16.37
N PRO A 398 -1.27 -9.01 16.59
CA PRO A 398 -1.63 -7.69 16.12
C PRO A 398 -0.72 -6.60 16.71
N GLU A 399 -0.22 -5.73 15.84
CA GLU A 399 0.51 -4.52 16.22
C GLU A 399 -0.46 -3.48 16.78
N VAL A 400 -0.14 -2.89 17.92
CA VAL A 400 -0.95 -1.86 18.57
C VAL A 400 -0.18 -0.55 18.55
N ARG A 401 -0.77 0.45 17.91
CA ARG A 401 -0.22 1.80 17.80
C ARG A 401 -1.06 2.80 18.56
N ILE A 402 -0.45 3.54 19.48
CA ILE A 402 -1.05 4.62 20.27
C ILE A 402 -0.36 5.93 19.86
N LEU A 403 -1.13 6.89 19.38
CA LEU A 403 -0.62 8.18 18.88
C LEU A 403 -1.32 9.32 19.60
N PHE A 404 -0.54 10.25 20.13
CA PHE A 404 -0.98 11.56 20.61
C PHE A 404 -0.41 12.64 19.69
N THR A 405 -1.23 13.59 19.30
CA THR A 405 -0.82 14.73 18.46
C THR A 405 -1.40 16.01 19.03
N LEU A 406 -0.57 17.01 19.24
CA LEU A 406 -0.94 18.36 19.61
C LEU A 406 -0.63 19.29 18.45
N ASP A 407 -1.67 19.89 17.85
CA ASP A 407 -1.56 20.81 16.73
C ASP A 407 -1.99 22.21 17.12
N HIS A 408 -1.15 23.20 16.91
CA HIS A 408 -1.52 24.61 16.94
C HIS A 408 -1.66 25.11 15.51
N THR A 409 -2.83 25.64 15.17
CA THR A 409 -3.13 26.18 13.83
C THR A 409 -3.37 27.66 13.90
N LEU A 410 -2.66 28.41 13.06
CA LEU A 410 -2.84 29.82 12.78
C LEU A 410 -3.41 29.98 11.37
N THR A 411 -4.47 30.77 11.20
CA THR A 411 -5.05 31.06 9.88
C THR A 411 -5.25 32.56 9.74
N TYR A 412 -4.66 33.18 8.71
CA TYR A 412 -4.79 34.60 8.46
C TYR A 412 -4.97 34.88 6.95
N GLY A 413 -6.20 35.18 6.55
CA GLY A 413 -6.54 35.34 5.14
C GLY A 413 -6.23 34.06 4.35
N PRO A 414 -5.42 34.13 3.29
CA PRO A 414 -5.00 32.97 2.50
C PRO A 414 -3.91 32.13 3.16
N PHE A 415 -3.26 32.63 4.20
CA PHE A 415 -2.15 31.97 4.88
C PHE A 415 -2.63 31.12 6.04
N SER A 416 -2.05 29.93 6.19
CA SER A 416 -2.15 29.13 7.40
C SER A 416 -0.81 28.51 7.78
N ALA A 417 -0.57 28.39 9.08
CA ALA A 417 0.57 27.71 9.66
C ALA A 417 0.06 26.69 10.69
N THR A 418 0.62 25.49 10.68
CA THR A 418 0.29 24.46 11.67
C THR A 418 1.58 23.87 12.20
N THR A 419 1.79 24.09 13.51
CA THR A 419 2.87 23.45 14.28
C THR A 419 2.31 22.22 14.98
N GLY A 420 2.87 21.06 14.71
CA GLY A 420 2.44 19.78 15.27
C GLY A 420 3.54 19.11 16.09
N VAL A 421 3.17 18.61 17.28
CA VAL A 421 4.00 17.74 18.11
C VAL A 421 3.27 16.45 18.29
N SER A 422 3.92 15.31 18.05
CA SER A 422 3.31 14.01 18.30
C SER A 422 4.23 13.06 19.05
N ALA A 423 3.60 12.17 19.83
CA ALA A 423 4.22 11.06 20.50
C ALA A 423 3.46 9.78 20.13
N GLU A 424 4.18 8.80 19.69
CA GLU A 424 3.67 7.50 19.24
C GLU A 424 4.37 6.37 19.99
N ARG A 425 3.60 5.38 20.38
CA ARG A 425 4.08 4.10 20.87
C ARG A 425 3.48 3.00 20.02
N THR A 426 4.31 2.14 19.46
CA THR A 426 3.92 0.93 18.75
C THR A 426 4.44 -0.27 19.51
N ASN A 427 3.55 -1.15 19.92
CA ASN A 427 3.87 -2.41 20.58
C ASN A 427 3.72 -3.56 19.58
N ASP A 428 4.51 -4.61 19.74
CA ASP A 428 4.51 -5.80 18.87
C ASP A 428 4.69 -5.44 17.38
N LEU A 429 5.61 -4.52 17.06
CA LEU A 429 5.88 -4.07 15.70
C LEU A 429 6.23 -5.25 14.80
N MET A 430 5.48 -5.42 13.72
CA MET A 430 5.69 -6.49 12.75
C MET A 430 6.73 -6.06 11.71
N GLU A 431 7.91 -6.63 11.77
CA GLU A 431 9.02 -6.42 10.84
C GLU A 431 9.39 -7.68 10.08
N SER A 432 9.96 -7.50 8.90
CA SER A 432 10.53 -8.62 8.12
C SER A 432 11.93 -8.91 8.63
N SER A 433 12.12 -10.09 9.17
CA SER A 433 13.39 -10.58 9.68
C SER A 433 14.05 -11.53 8.70
N LEU A 434 15.37 -11.43 8.57
CA LEU A 434 16.20 -12.30 7.75
C LEU A 434 17.08 -13.15 8.66
N PHE A 435 17.11 -14.44 8.40
CA PHE A 435 17.98 -15.41 9.06
C PHE A 435 18.82 -16.12 8.02
N ARG A 436 20.06 -16.41 8.37
CA ARG A 436 20.90 -17.26 7.55
C ARG A 436 21.18 -18.56 8.31
N SER A 437 21.00 -19.66 7.63
CA SER A 437 21.32 -20.99 8.11
C SER A 437 22.18 -21.74 7.08
N LYS A 438 23.12 -22.55 7.56
CA LYS A 438 23.93 -23.40 6.71
C LYS A 438 23.27 -24.75 6.59
N VAL A 439 22.83 -25.10 5.38
CA VAL A 439 22.21 -26.39 5.05
C VAL A 439 23.17 -27.17 4.15
N GLY A 440 23.90 -28.12 4.71
CA GLY A 440 24.99 -28.79 4.01
C GLY A 440 26.12 -27.83 3.65
N SER A 441 26.40 -27.67 2.36
CA SER A 441 27.38 -26.71 1.81
C SER A 441 26.76 -25.36 1.41
N ARG A 442 25.42 -25.21 1.51
CA ARG A 442 24.70 -24.01 1.05
C ARG A 442 24.32 -23.13 2.21
N VAL A 443 24.38 -21.82 2.01
CA VAL A 443 23.81 -20.82 2.91
C VAL A 443 22.42 -20.48 2.44
N VAL A 444 21.42 -20.66 3.31
CA VAL A 444 20.02 -20.38 3.02
C VAL A 444 19.59 -19.13 3.81
N THR A 445 19.07 -18.15 3.12
CA THR A 445 18.49 -16.95 3.71
C THR A 445 16.99 -17.14 3.88
N THR A 446 16.55 -17.20 5.12
CA THR A 446 15.11 -17.30 5.46
C THR A 446 14.56 -15.93 5.79
N ARG A 447 13.47 -15.58 5.15
CA ARG A 447 12.71 -14.36 5.43
C ARG A 447 11.39 -14.71 6.08
N THR A 448 11.09 -14.09 7.21
CA THR A 448 9.81 -14.23 7.91
C THR A 448 9.35 -12.91 8.50
N MET A 449 8.07 -12.77 8.79
CA MET A 449 7.53 -11.67 9.57
C MET A 449 7.55 -12.01 11.05
N GLN A 450 7.93 -11.07 11.89
CA GLN A 450 7.98 -11.27 13.36
C GLN A 450 7.54 -10.02 14.10
N ASN A 451 7.02 -10.21 15.32
CA ASN A 451 6.82 -9.15 16.30
C ASN A 451 8.09 -9.07 17.16
N ASP A 452 9.14 -8.46 16.66
CA ASP A 452 10.44 -8.48 17.29
C ASP A 452 10.91 -7.11 17.84
N ALA A 453 10.04 -6.10 17.78
CA ALA A 453 10.36 -4.77 18.30
C ALA A 453 9.14 -4.06 18.89
N ASP A 454 9.43 -3.17 19.83
CA ASP A 454 8.59 -2.05 20.23
C ASP A 454 9.21 -0.75 19.74
N ALA A 455 8.40 0.24 19.41
CA ALA A 455 8.89 1.53 18.95
C ALA A 455 8.23 2.70 19.70
N SER A 456 9.02 3.70 20.07
CA SER A 456 8.56 4.99 20.57
C SER A 456 9.06 6.08 19.64
N ILE A 457 8.14 6.89 19.09
CA ILE A 457 8.48 7.93 18.11
C ILE A 457 7.94 9.28 18.56
N TYR A 458 8.80 10.28 18.61
CA TYR A 458 8.44 11.68 18.85
C TYR A 458 8.66 12.46 17.58
N LYS A 459 7.69 13.29 17.18
CA LYS A 459 7.79 14.08 15.95
C LYS A 459 7.40 15.53 16.19
N LEU A 460 8.20 16.42 15.63
CA LEU A 460 7.89 17.84 15.45
C LEU A 460 7.68 18.13 13.98
N SER A 461 6.65 18.88 13.65
CA SER A 461 6.35 19.26 12.27
C SER A 461 5.84 20.70 12.18
N GLU A 462 6.20 21.38 11.11
CA GLU A 462 5.69 22.68 10.75
C GLU A 462 5.14 22.63 9.31
N THR A 463 3.90 23.04 9.13
CA THR A 463 3.25 23.13 7.82
C THR A 463 2.83 24.56 7.56
N LEU A 464 3.33 25.15 6.50
CA LEU A 464 2.93 26.46 5.99
C LEU A 464 2.08 26.25 4.75
N ALA A 465 0.94 26.90 4.66
CA ALA A 465 0.10 26.83 3.48
C ALA A 465 -0.41 28.21 3.05
N TRP A 466 -0.51 28.37 1.75
CA TRP A 466 -1.08 29.53 1.11
C TRP A 466 -2.20 29.10 0.17
N ASN A 467 -3.39 29.64 0.32
CA ASN A 467 -4.55 29.26 -0.48
C ASN A 467 -5.35 30.49 -0.91
N ASN A 468 -5.19 30.88 -2.17
CA ASN A 468 -5.98 31.91 -2.81
C ASN A 468 -6.48 31.46 -4.19
N LYS A 469 -7.06 32.37 -4.98
CA LYS A 469 -7.65 32.04 -6.28
C LYS A 469 -6.63 31.54 -7.31
N TRP A 470 -5.40 32.04 -7.24
CA TRP A 470 -4.37 31.77 -8.26
C TRP A 470 -3.23 30.86 -7.74
N LEU A 471 -3.03 30.77 -6.43
CA LEU A 471 -1.97 29.94 -5.83
C LEU A 471 -2.50 29.12 -4.66
N ARG A 472 -2.29 27.82 -4.72
CA ARG A 472 -2.41 26.89 -3.59
C ARG A 472 -1.05 26.25 -3.38
N ALA A 473 -0.45 26.49 -2.25
CA ALA A 473 0.86 25.94 -1.93
C ALA A 473 0.88 25.48 -0.47
N SER A 474 1.57 24.38 -0.21
CA SER A 474 1.88 23.93 1.14
C SER A 474 3.29 23.38 1.21
N ALA A 475 4.01 23.78 2.24
CA ALA A 475 5.32 23.23 2.57
C ALA A 475 5.27 22.67 3.99
N THR A 476 5.74 21.45 4.15
CA THR A 476 5.86 20.80 5.45
C THR A 476 7.31 20.40 5.68
N ILE A 477 7.84 20.73 6.84
CA ILE A 477 9.09 20.19 7.34
C ILE A 477 8.82 19.43 8.63
N TRP A 478 9.51 18.34 8.84
CA TRP A 478 9.39 17.56 10.06
C TRP A 478 10.71 16.94 10.47
N LYS A 479 10.81 16.68 11.76
CA LYS A 479 11.87 15.87 12.37
C LYS A 479 11.23 14.89 13.34
N HIS A 480 11.73 13.65 13.34
CA HIS A 480 11.36 12.68 14.36
C HIS A 480 12.59 12.09 15.06
N TRP A 481 12.35 11.61 16.27
CA TRP A 481 13.25 10.83 17.09
C TRP A 481 12.53 9.53 17.39
N ALA A 482 13.13 8.42 17.04
CA ALA A 482 12.59 7.10 17.27
C ALA A 482 13.53 6.29 18.16
N HIS A 483 12.97 5.55 19.08
CA HIS A 483 13.65 4.55 19.88
C HIS A 483 12.98 3.20 19.63
N HIS A 484 13.74 2.24 19.11
CA HIS A 484 13.30 0.88 18.85
C HIS A 484 13.95 -0.05 19.85
N GLN A 485 13.14 -0.84 20.54
CA GLN A 485 13.59 -1.83 21.52
C GLN A 485 13.25 -3.22 21.00
N GLY A 486 14.25 -4.06 20.83
CA GLY A 486 14.08 -5.47 20.47
C GLY A 486 13.38 -6.26 21.56
N ILE A 487 12.40 -7.05 21.16
CA ILE A 487 11.64 -7.96 22.04
C ILE A 487 11.76 -9.39 21.52
N GLY A 488 11.43 -10.39 22.37
CA GLY A 488 11.46 -11.79 21.98
C GLY A 488 12.85 -12.45 22.06
N SER A 489 12.92 -13.69 21.60
CA SER A 489 14.13 -14.52 21.70
C SER A 489 15.22 -14.16 20.70
N ILE A 490 14.88 -13.47 19.62
CA ILE A 490 15.76 -13.23 18.48
C ILE A 490 16.48 -11.90 18.59
N ARG A 491 15.78 -10.84 19.03
CA ARG A 491 16.31 -9.47 19.10
C ARG A 491 16.17 -8.84 20.47
N GLY A 492 15.84 -9.63 21.49
CA GLY A 492 15.70 -9.15 22.86
C GLY A 492 16.97 -8.49 23.36
N GLY A 493 16.84 -7.29 23.94
CA GLY A 493 17.95 -6.51 24.47
C GLY A 493 18.69 -5.64 23.46
N ARG A 494 18.33 -5.67 22.17
CA ARG A 494 18.88 -4.73 21.19
C ARG A 494 18.06 -3.43 21.18
N GLU A 495 18.75 -2.31 21.19
CA GLU A 495 18.15 -0.99 21.10
C GLU A 495 18.74 -0.22 19.92
N VAL A 496 17.89 0.51 19.21
CA VAL A 496 18.30 1.35 18.08
C VAL A 496 17.61 2.71 18.19
N ASP A 497 18.42 3.75 18.27
CA ASP A 497 17.94 5.13 18.17
C ASP A 497 18.04 5.63 16.74
N ASP A 498 17.00 6.32 16.28
CA ASP A 498 16.93 6.96 14.98
C ASP A 498 16.56 8.43 15.10
N GLN A 499 17.16 9.25 14.24
CA GLN A 499 16.80 10.65 14.08
C GLN A 499 16.63 10.93 12.60
N ASN A 500 15.40 11.11 12.20
CA ASN A 500 15.07 11.36 10.81
C ASN A 500 14.41 12.72 10.63
N TRP A 501 14.56 13.28 9.46
CA TRP A 501 13.89 14.52 9.06
C TRP A 501 13.46 14.42 7.61
N GLY A 502 12.49 15.23 7.25
CA GLY A 502 12.04 15.29 5.88
C GLY A 502 11.25 16.56 5.63
N TRP A 503 10.98 16.77 4.37
CA TRP A 503 10.15 17.88 3.94
C TRP A 503 9.33 17.52 2.72
N SER A 504 8.25 18.24 2.51
CA SER A 504 7.45 18.17 1.30
C SER A 504 7.01 19.56 0.86
N LEU A 505 6.90 19.75 -0.44
CA LEU A 505 6.38 20.95 -1.09
C LEU A 505 5.34 20.53 -2.12
N ASN A 506 4.14 21.04 -1.98
CA ASN A 506 3.07 20.91 -2.95
C ASN A 506 2.60 22.29 -3.36
N ALA A 507 2.55 22.58 -4.64
CA ALA A 507 2.04 23.84 -5.13
C ALA A 507 1.26 23.66 -6.43
N ARG A 508 0.20 24.46 -6.59
CA ARG A 508 -0.53 24.63 -7.84
C ARG A 508 -0.80 26.12 -8.05
N ALA A 509 -0.38 26.62 -9.19
CA ALA A 509 -0.61 28.00 -9.60
C ALA A 509 -1.47 28.04 -10.88
N ASP A 510 -2.51 28.87 -10.86
CA ASP A 510 -3.37 29.18 -12.00
C ASP A 510 -3.02 30.57 -12.52
N PHE A 511 -2.39 30.64 -13.69
CA PHE A 511 -1.92 31.91 -14.30
C PHE A 511 -2.98 32.63 -15.13
N GLY A 512 -4.20 32.09 -15.16
CA GLY A 512 -5.27 32.58 -16.03
C GLY A 512 -5.16 32.07 -17.47
N GLN A 513 -6.15 32.41 -18.29
CA GLN A 513 -6.22 31.99 -19.70
C GLN A 513 -6.06 30.45 -19.90
N GLY A 514 -6.36 29.66 -18.87
CA GLY A 514 -6.28 28.20 -18.91
C GLY A 514 -4.88 27.63 -18.65
N TRP A 515 -3.90 28.44 -18.25
CA TRP A 515 -2.60 27.92 -17.81
C TRP A 515 -2.59 27.58 -16.34
N ALA A 516 -2.07 26.40 -16.02
CA ALA A 516 -1.79 26.00 -14.64
C ALA A 516 -0.45 25.27 -14.57
N MET A 517 0.21 25.39 -13.42
CA MET A 517 1.42 24.66 -13.08
C MET A 517 1.23 24.00 -11.73
N ALA A 518 1.61 22.74 -11.59
CA ALA A 518 1.64 22.06 -10.30
C ALA A 518 3.01 21.42 -10.07
N THR A 519 3.40 21.35 -8.80
CA THR A 519 4.65 20.74 -8.40
C THR A 519 4.47 19.95 -7.10
N ASN A 520 5.16 18.83 -6.99
CA ASN A 520 5.22 18.01 -5.79
C ASN A 520 6.66 17.54 -5.61
N PHE A 521 7.27 17.95 -4.50
CA PHE A 521 8.57 17.47 -4.06
C PHE A 521 8.45 16.92 -2.65
N SER A 522 9.07 15.77 -2.40
CA SER A 522 9.11 15.21 -1.06
C SER A 522 10.42 14.43 -0.86
N PHE A 523 11.02 14.67 0.29
CA PHE A 523 12.30 14.11 0.69
C PHE A 523 12.20 13.53 2.10
N VAL A 524 12.82 12.39 2.32
CA VAL A 524 12.96 11.74 3.61
C VAL A 524 14.45 11.45 3.84
N GLY A 525 14.94 11.78 5.02
CA GLY A 525 16.28 11.48 5.44
C GLY A 525 16.49 10.00 5.74
N GLU A 526 17.59 9.69 6.39
CA GLU A 526 17.90 8.33 6.81
C GLU A 526 16.90 7.83 7.85
N ASN A 527 16.47 6.57 7.75
CA ASN A 527 15.56 5.91 8.67
C ASN A 527 16.16 4.57 9.13
N LYS A 528 16.19 4.35 10.44
CA LYS A 528 16.69 3.12 11.06
C LYS A 528 15.61 2.42 11.86
N THR A 529 15.60 1.10 11.74
CA THR A 529 14.87 0.18 12.61
C THR A 529 15.84 -0.87 13.16
N ILE A 530 15.34 -1.79 13.97
CA ILE A 530 16.14 -2.92 14.43
C ILE A 530 16.58 -3.81 13.27
N ALA A 531 15.72 -3.97 12.27
CA ALA A 531 15.94 -4.87 11.13
C ALA A 531 16.70 -4.23 9.97
N SER A 532 16.57 -2.91 9.79
CA SER A 532 17.03 -2.26 8.58
C SER A 532 17.39 -0.80 8.77
N GLN A 533 18.20 -0.30 7.85
CA GLN A 533 18.50 1.12 7.69
C GLN A 533 18.28 1.50 6.23
N THR A 534 17.54 2.55 6.00
CA THR A 534 17.36 3.12 4.66
C THR A 534 18.00 4.49 4.60
N ASN A 535 18.85 4.73 3.61
CA ASN A 535 19.44 6.04 3.36
C ASN A 535 18.39 7.06 2.94
N ARG A 536 18.80 8.33 2.93
CA ARG A 536 17.99 9.43 2.39
C ARG A 536 17.38 9.10 1.03
N MET A 537 16.11 9.44 0.84
CA MET A 537 15.37 9.12 -0.36
C MET A 537 14.50 10.30 -0.82
N TRP A 538 14.53 10.60 -2.12
CA TRP A 538 13.52 11.42 -2.76
C TRP A 538 12.28 10.58 -3.03
N GLN A 539 11.18 10.87 -2.36
CA GLN A 539 9.92 10.13 -2.54
C GLN A 539 9.13 10.63 -3.75
N SER A 540 9.21 11.92 -4.03
CA SER A 540 8.59 12.51 -5.21
C SER A 540 9.38 13.74 -5.67
N SER A 541 9.43 13.93 -6.98
CA SER A 541 9.95 15.13 -7.61
C SER A 541 9.24 15.30 -8.95
N THR A 542 8.11 16.02 -8.95
CA THR A 542 7.25 16.17 -10.12
C THR A 542 6.95 17.65 -10.40
N VAL A 543 6.89 17.99 -11.67
CA VAL A 543 6.41 19.28 -12.18
C VAL A 543 5.44 18.98 -13.31
N SER A 544 4.27 19.59 -13.28
CA SER A 544 3.30 19.53 -14.37
C SER A 544 2.90 20.93 -14.83
N ILE A 545 2.75 21.09 -16.13
CA ILE A 545 2.25 22.31 -16.76
C ILE A 545 1.05 21.92 -17.60
N GLU A 546 -0.05 22.63 -17.42
CA GLU A 546 -1.31 22.37 -18.11
C GLU A 546 -1.75 23.61 -18.88
N LYS A 547 -2.31 23.41 -20.08
CA LYS A 547 -2.97 24.44 -20.87
C LYS A 547 -4.37 23.96 -21.27
N ARG A 548 -5.39 24.60 -20.75
CA ARG A 548 -6.78 24.34 -21.12
C ARG A 548 -7.18 25.17 -22.35
N LEU A 549 -7.70 24.49 -23.36
CA LEU A 549 -8.18 25.05 -24.64
C LEU A 549 -9.62 24.57 -24.86
N GLY A 550 -10.59 25.20 -24.20
CA GLY A 550 -12.00 24.74 -24.23
C GLY A 550 -12.15 23.36 -23.60
N PRO A 551 -12.63 22.36 -24.35
CA PRO A 551 -12.76 20.98 -23.85
C PRO A 551 -11.43 20.22 -23.81
N VAL A 552 -10.38 20.74 -24.42
CA VAL A 552 -9.06 20.10 -24.51
C VAL A 552 -8.12 20.69 -23.46
N THR A 553 -7.41 19.83 -22.76
CA THR A 553 -6.29 20.22 -21.88
C THR A 553 -5.04 19.53 -22.36
N LEU A 554 -4.05 20.30 -22.77
CA LEU A 554 -2.70 19.82 -23.04
C LEU A 554 -1.93 19.84 -21.72
N TYR A 555 -1.09 18.85 -21.48
CA TYR A 555 -0.25 18.81 -20.29
C TYR A 555 1.14 18.27 -20.58
N LEU A 556 2.11 18.82 -19.89
CA LEU A 556 3.48 18.34 -19.79
C LEU A 556 3.69 17.93 -18.33
N ASN A 557 4.05 16.69 -18.09
CA ASN A 557 4.34 16.16 -16.76
C ASN A 557 5.76 15.63 -16.73
N ALA A 558 6.58 16.17 -15.85
CA ALA A 558 7.93 15.67 -15.59
C ALA A 558 8.00 15.11 -14.17
N SER A 559 8.43 13.88 -14.03
CA SER A 559 8.54 13.19 -12.76
C SER A 559 9.92 12.56 -12.58
N ARG A 560 10.27 12.25 -11.32
CA ARG A 560 11.60 11.76 -10.93
C ARG A 560 12.72 12.71 -11.36
N LEU A 561 12.49 14.01 -11.26
CA LEU A 561 13.45 15.05 -11.66
C LEU A 561 14.74 15.03 -10.84
N VAL A 562 14.68 14.53 -9.63
CA VAL A 562 15.82 14.33 -8.75
C VAL A 562 16.07 12.82 -8.64
N ASP A 563 17.32 12.43 -8.63
CA ASP A 563 17.77 11.04 -8.54
C ASP A 563 17.04 10.28 -7.41
N PRO A 564 16.24 9.26 -7.74
CA PRO A 564 15.50 8.46 -6.76
C PRO A 564 16.34 7.34 -6.14
N SER A 565 17.65 7.28 -6.38
CA SER A 565 18.53 6.24 -5.86
C SER A 565 18.52 6.22 -4.34
N TYR A 566 18.48 5.03 -3.77
CA TYR A 566 18.50 4.82 -2.33
C TYR A 566 19.25 3.55 -1.97
N GLN A 567 19.65 3.43 -0.70
CA GLN A 567 20.35 2.29 -0.16
C GLN A 567 19.57 1.71 1.01
N ILE A 568 19.46 0.39 1.04
CA ILE A 568 18.88 -0.36 2.16
C ILE A 568 19.95 -1.28 2.72
N LYS A 569 20.21 -1.15 4.00
CA LYS A 569 21.02 -2.08 4.79
C LYS A 569 20.11 -2.94 5.64
N ARG A 570 20.43 -4.21 5.79
CA ARG A 570 19.70 -5.14 6.65
C ARG A 570 20.63 -5.76 7.66
N TYR A 571 20.10 -6.03 8.83
CA TYR A 571 20.87 -6.52 9.97
C TYR A 571 20.31 -7.84 10.45
N ASN A 572 21.20 -8.77 10.86
CA ASN A 572 20.82 -10.02 11.51
C ASN A 572 20.36 -9.79 12.96
N SER A 573 20.04 -10.89 13.69
CA SER A 573 19.65 -10.85 15.10
C SER A 573 20.68 -10.15 15.98
N ASP A 574 21.98 -10.33 15.69
CA ASP A 574 23.08 -9.79 16.49
C ASP A 574 23.47 -8.36 16.13
N GLY A 575 22.83 -7.81 15.08
CA GLY A 575 23.06 -6.43 14.62
C GLY A 575 24.18 -6.26 13.62
N TYR A 576 24.75 -7.35 13.12
CA TYR A 576 25.71 -7.27 12.03
C TYR A 576 24.98 -7.00 10.71
N GLU A 577 25.55 -6.15 9.87
CA GLU A 577 25.07 -5.92 8.51
C GLU A 577 25.26 -7.20 7.69
N ILE A 578 24.18 -7.77 7.18
CA ILE A 578 24.20 -8.99 6.36
C ILE A 578 23.87 -8.71 4.92
N TYR A 579 23.31 -7.54 4.61
CA TYR A 579 22.85 -7.21 3.29
C TYR A 579 22.85 -5.70 3.07
N ASN A 580 23.36 -5.27 1.95
CA ASN A 580 23.42 -3.87 1.55
C ASN A 580 22.99 -3.75 0.08
N ASN A 581 21.81 -3.20 -0.14
CA ASN A 581 21.25 -3.03 -1.47
C ASN A 581 21.27 -1.55 -1.84
N ILE A 582 21.97 -1.22 -2.93
CA ILE A 582 21.98 0.11 -3.52
C ILE A 582 21.15 0.07 -4.79
N ILE A 583 20.02 0.76 -4.76
CA ILE A 583 19.11 0.81 -5.89
C ILE A 583 19.30 2.13 -6.62
N ARG A 584 19.73 2.07 -7.87
CA ARG A 584 19.80 3.20 -8.78
C ARG A 584 18.69 3.05 -9.82
N SER A 585 17.91 4.10 -10.01
CA SER A 585 16.85 4.14 -11.02
C SER A 585 17.03 5.40 -11.86
N ASN A 586 17.42 5.24 -13.10
CA ASN A 586 17.65 6.34 -14.04
C ASN A 586 16.37 6.88 -14.69
N ASN A 587 15.20 6.48 -14.21
CA ASN A 587 13.92 6.74 -14.86
C ASN A 587 13.41 8.16 -14.60
N ARG A 588 14.05 9.18 -15.16
CA ARG A 588 13.41 10.50 -15.31
C ARG A 588 12.33 10.39 -16.37
N ILE A 589 11.14 10.87 -16.04
CA ILE A 589 9.96 10.67 -16.88
C ILE A 589 9.43 12.04 -17.31
N VAL A 590 9.41 12.32 -18.62
CA VAL A 590 8.74 13.49 -19.18
C VAL A 590 7.62 13.02 -20.09
N MET A 591 6.40 13.35 -19.75
CA MET A 591 5.20 12.94 -20.47
C MET A 591 4.48 14.17 -21.06
N LEU A 592 4.27 14.18 -22.36
CA LEU A 592 3.39 15.12 -23.04
C LEU A 592 2.06 14.43 -23.30
N GLY A 593 0.96 15.04 -22.90
CA GLY A 593 -0.34 14.44 -23.06
C GLY A 593 -1.46 15.42 -23.38
N CYS A 594 -2.56 14.86 -23.77
CA CYS A 594 -3.79 15.57 -24.07
C CYS A 594 -4.96 14.91 -23.35
N ARG A 595 -5.80 15.71 -22.70
CA ARG A 595 -7.06 15.26 -22.08
C ARG A 595 -8.19 16.00 -22.77
N TRP A 596 -9.18 15.27 -23.20
CA TRP A 596 -10.40 15.81 -23.78
C TRP A 596 -11.59 15.48 -22.87
N SER A 597 -12.30 16.53 -22.44
CA SER A 597 -13.53 16.41 -21.63
C SER A 597 -14.73 16.71 -22.51
N LEU A 598 -15.69 15.81 -22.53
CA LEU A 598 -16.96 15.94 -23.22
C LEU A 598 -17.99 16.67 -22.35
#